data_1e9c807f4e127f62e8c7cb9ceb6455de
#
_entry.id   1e9c807f4e127f62e8c7cb9ceb6455de
#
_cell.length_a   1.000
_cell.length_b   1.000
_cell.length_c   1.000
_cell.angle_alpha   90.00
_cell.angle_beta   90.00
_cell.angle_gamma   90.00
#
_symmetry.space_group_name_H-M   'P 1'
#
loop_
_entity.id
_entity.type
_entity.pdbx_description
1 polymer ?
#
loop_
_entity_poly.entity_id
_entity_poly.type
_entity_poly.pdbx_seq_one_letter_code
_entity_poly.pdbx_strand_id
1 'polypeptide(L)'
;MKRKIYASILLVVMLTNIFPYQLFASSHREAPLIANDPLADNTDLYVFRSPDKPNTVTIIANYVPLQLPQGGPNYYSFGEDIRYEVHIDNDIATYGDDIVYRFTFDQKNEDPTTFFNIRLGKQNLKTTYKLERSKDCGRNFQTIIKNGIVPPPNIGARSISSPVGLNAPDYNSLINGAIKTAQTGEKVFCGTSDDPFFVDLGGVFDLGDMPRQTTSPADGVKCKNVSTIAMQIDIATLQKDEKPVWKAKNILDPDYVIGVWASASRQKIRVLNIDGKGKEDHFGSWVQVSRLGMPLTNEVVVPIGYKDLWNSITPYEDLKYLKTFGKYFYNPELALYMDDTFFGGAIPALGPLRIQRNSLGSFGFGNNQNGLFELKGKPALAGTALDDAIFGKLLLPAANSPRSVDLWPIFHTGVPNLIPYQLATGKGGNPLATGKPFINNFLPNGGDMLRINMAVPLTPRNHPQFSTNGLVQAAVLGLTDPAYNTNANLQWIPNMDGFPNGRRLEDDVTRIELEAVGGIVLAALGLWYDDFDGVNPVSQDLV
;
A
#
# COMPACT_ATOMS: atom_id res chain seq x y z
N MET A 1 -6.83 59.69 12.44
CA MET A 1 -6.40 58.94 11.25
C MET A 1 -5.47 57.75 11.59
N LYS A 2 -4.35 57.94 12.27
CA LYS A 2 -3.39 56.85 12.59
C LYS A 2 -4.00 55.63 13.33
N ARG A 3 -4.89 55.83 14.32
CA ARG A 3 -5.55 54.74 15.06
C ARG A 3 -6.48 53.85 14.19
N LYS A 4 -7.12 54.45 13.17
CA LYS A 4 -7.97 53.67 12.23
C LYS A 4 -7.14 52.80 11.27
N ILE A 5 -5.94 53.30 10.89
CA ILE A 5 -5.01 52.55 10.03
C ILE A 5 -4.44 51.34 10.77
N TYR A 6 -4.06 51.47 12.04
CA TYR A 6 -3.59 50.35 12.86
C TYR A 6 -4.68 49.32 13.12
N ALA A 7 -5.92 49.74 13.33
CA ALA A 7 -7.05 48.83 13.50
C ALA A 7 -7.35 48.06 12.19
N SER A 8 -7.24 48.70 11.04
CA SER A 8 -7.43 48.05 9.72
C SER A 8 -6.27 47.10 9.41
N ILE A 9 -5.03 47.44 9.75
CA ILE A 9 -3.88 46.55 9.57
C ILE A 9 -3.98 45.35 10.51
N LEU A 10 -4.40 45.54 11.77
CA LEU A 10 -4.62 44.45 12.71
C LEU A 10 -5.74 43.53 12.28
N LEU A 11 -6.82 44.09 11.71
CA LEU A 11 -7.94 43.31 11.16
C LEU A 11 -7.52 42.52 9.93
N VAL A 12 -6.72 43.04 9.04
CA VAL A 12 -6.15 42.35 7.88
C VAL A 12 -5.20 41.24 8.33
N VAL A 13 -4.34 41.47 9.31
CA VAL A 13 -3.43 40.47 9.88
C VAL A 13 -4.22 39.37 10.63
N MET A 14 -5.32 39.72 11.32
CA MET A 14 -6.22 38.71 11.91
C MET A 14 -7.00 37.92 10.85
N LEU A 15 -7.43 38.56 9.77
CA LEU A 15 -8.16 37.88 8.68
C LEU A 15 -7.24 36.97 7.84
N THR A 16 -5.95 37.27 7.74
CA THR A 16 -4.97 36.39 7.07
C THR A 16 -4.60 35.14 7.91
N ASN A 17 -4.94 35.12 9.21
CA ASN A 17 -4.75 33.94 10.08
C ASN A 17 -6.03 33.12 10.31
N ILE A 18 -7.14 33.45 9.65
CA ILE A 18 -8.43 32.73 9.78
C ILE A 18 -8.74 31.95 8.47
N PHE A 19 -7.76 31.54 7.74
CA PHE A 19 -8.00 30.46 6.79
C PHE A 19 -7.90 29.17 7.58
N PRO A 20 -9.02 28.44 7.76
CA PRO A 20 -8.91 27.06 8.19
C PRO A 20 -8.11 26.37 7.09
N TYR A 21 -6.94 25.87 7.44
CA TYR A 21 -6.27 24.88 6.61
C TYR A 21 -7.27 23.72 6.49
N GLN A 22 -7.98 23.65 5.39
CA GLN A 22 -8.78 22.50 5.08
C GLN A 22 -7.79 21.38 4.80
N LEU A 23 -7.64 20.53 5.78
CA LEU A 23 -6.84 19.33 5.72
C LEU A 23 -7.64 18.31 4.93
N PHE A 24 -7.28 18.11 3.68
CA PHE A 24 -7.82 17.04 2.86
C PHE A 24 -6.84 15.88 2.89
N ALA A 25 -7.39 14.69 3.00
CA ALA A 25 -6.65 13.46 3.11
C ALA A 25 -7.00 12.53 1.96
N SER A 26 -6.07 11.73 1.51
CA SER A 26 -6.29 10.66 0.56
C SER A 26 -5.76 9.35 1.11
N SER A 27 -5.98 8.26 0.42
CA SER A 27 -5.88 6.87 0.87
C SER A 27 -6.76 6.57 2.07
N HIS A 28 -7.25 7.59 2.63
CA HIS A 28 -7.98 7.66 3.86
C HIS A 28 -9.36 8.17 3.51
N ARG A 29 -10.41 7.41 3.81
CA ARG A 29 -11.79 7.77 3.48
C ARG A 29 -12.10 7.77 1.97
N GLU A 30 -11.45 6.90 1.22
CA GLU A 30 -11.48 6.86 -0.25
C GLU A 30 -12.86 6.46 -0.82
N ALA A 31 -13.66 5.67 -0.07
CA ALA A 31 -14.96 5.18 -0.52
C ALA A 31 -16.11 5.86 0.23
N PRO A 32 -17.29 6.08 -0.41
CA PRO A 32 -18.41 6.78 0.21
C PRO A 32 -18.91 6.17 1.53
N LEU A 33 -19.02 4.84 1.62
CA LEU A 33 -19.44 4.18 2.85
C LEU A 33 -18.35 4.22 3.91
N ILE A 34 -17.11 3.93 3.54
CA ILE A 34 -16.01 3.90 4.50
C ILE A 34 -15.68 5.29 5.04
N ALA A 35 -15.88 6.34 4.27
CA ALA A 35 -15.72 7.73 4.73
C ALA A 35 -16.63 8.08 5.93
N ASN A 36 -17.73 7.35 6.10
CA ASN A 36 -18.65 7.47 7.24
C ASN A 36 -18.39 6.43 8.33
N ASP A 37 -17.41 5.54 8.14
CA ASP A 37 -17.03 4.49 9.08
C ASP A 37 -15.52 4.44 9.32
N PRO A 38 -14.92 5.51 9.87
CA PRO A 38 -13.47 5.64 9.98
C PRO A 38 -12.82 4.55 10.86
N LEU A 39 -13.56 3.88 11.73
CA LEU A 39 -13.02 2.80 12.56
C LEU A 39 -12.68 1.55 11.73
N ALA A 40 -13.37 1.33 10.60
CA ALA A 40 -13.15 0.20 9.71
C ALA A 40 -12.27 0.56 8.50
N ASP A 41 -11.87 1.81 8.36
CA ASP A 41 -11.10 2.33 7.23
C ASP A 41 -9.66 1.81 7.27
N ASN A 42 -9.30 0.96 6.29
CA ASN A 42 -7.95 0.43 6.12
C ASN A 42 -7.17 1.34 5.18
N THR A 43 -6.19 2.04 5.72
CA THR A 43 -5.52 3.15 5.04
C THR A 43 -4.26 2.75 4.29
N ASP A 44 -3.45 1.87 4.88
CA ASP A 44 -2.17 1.45 4.32
C ASP A 44 -1.82 0.01 4.66
N LEU A 45 -1.12 -0.62 3.74
CA LEU A 45 -0.48 -1.92 3.92
C LEU A 45 0.99 -1.81 3.49
N TYR A 46 1.88 -2.28 4.37
CA TYR A 46 3.32 -2.40 4.10
C TYR A 46 3.76 -3.83 4.31
N VAL A 47 4.60 -4.34 3.42
CA VAL A 47 5.15 -5.70 3.50
C VAL A 47 6.59 -5.66 3.02
N PHE A 48 7.53 -5.96 3.90
CA PHE A 48 8.95 -5.93 3.58
C PHE A 48 9.77 -6.87 4.46
N ARG A 49 10.93 -7.31 3.98
CA ARG A 49 11.87 -8.02 4.83
C ARG A 49 12.39 -7.11 5.93
N SER A 50 12.38 -7.62 7.17
CA SER A 50 12.72 -6.81 8.35
C SER A 50 14.20 -6.44 8.37
N PRO A 51 14.55 -5.14 8.44
CA PRO A 51 15.97 -4.73 8.45
C PRO A 51 16.76 -5.23 9.67
N ASP A 52 16.11 -5.32 10.83
CA ASP A 52 16.69 -5.78 12.10
C ASP A 52 16.83 -7.31 12.17
N LYS A 53 16.00 -8.05 11.42
CA LYS A 53 15.96 -9.51 11.43
C LYS A 53 15.66 -10.07 10.02
N PRO A 54 16.66 -10.16 9.13
CA PRO A 54 16.45 -10.43 7.69
C PRO A 54 15.80 -11.77 7.32
N ASN A 55 15.66 -12.70 8.26
CA ASN A 55 14.91 -13.95 8.08
C ASN A 55 13.41 -13.80 8.42
N THR A 56 12.94 -12.58 8.64
CA THR A 56 11.54 -12.27 8.91
C THR A 56 11.00 -11.26 7.90
N VAL A 57 9.68 -11.24 7.78
CA VAL A 57 8.90 -10.21 7.08
C VAL A 57 8.16 -9.38 8.12
N THR A 58 8.19 -8.07 7.95
CA THR A 58 7.33 -7.13 8.66
C THR A 58 6.11 -6.83 7.80
N ILE A 59 4.92 -7.02 8.38
CA ILE A 59 3.63 -6.65 7.79
C ILE A 59 3.01 -5.59 8.69
N ILE A 60 2.63 -4.45 8.11
CA ILE A 60 1.96 -3.36 8.81
C ILE A 60 0.66 -3.05 8.09
N ALA A 61 -0.46 -3.13 8.81
CA ALA A 61 -1.77 -2.70 8.34
C ALA A 61 -2.26 -1.53 9.20
N ASN A 62 -2.54 -0.40 8.56
CA ASN A 62 -3.00 0.81 9.22
C ASN A 62 -4.50 0.99 9.04
N TYR A 63 -5.13 1.47 10.09
CA TYR A 63 -6.56 1.72 10.16
C TYR A 63 -6.84 3.03 10.89
N VAL A 64 -8.07 3.51 10.84
CA VAL A 64 -8.52 4.71 11.57
C VAL A 64 -7.68 5.94 11.21
N PRO A 65 -7.92 6.53 10.04
CA PRO A 65 -7.08 7.59 9.49
C PRO A 65 -7.18 8.92 10.23
N LEU A 66 -6.23 9.82 9.92
CA LEU A 66 -6.26 11.26 10.20
C LEU A 66 -6.44 11.60 11.68
N GLN A 67 -5.93 10.78 12.56
CA GLN A 67 -6.00 11.02 13.99
C GLN A 67 -5.19 12.25 14.36
N LEU A 68 -5.84 13.18 15.07
CA LEU A 68 -5.16 14.33 15.65
C LEU A 68 -4.72 14.01 17.08
N PRO A 69 -3.47 14.30 17.48
CA PRO A 69 -2.98 14.03 18.83
C PRO A 69 -3.84 14.63 19.95
N GLN A 70 -4.52 15.74 19.67
CA GLN A 70 -5.35 16.48 20.62
C GLN A 70 -6.85 16.09 20.59
N GLY A 71 -7.22 14.97 20.00
CA GLY A 71 -8.62 14.59 19.72
C GLY A 71 -9.45 14.12 20.91
N GLY A 72 -9.04 14.38 22.18
CA GLY A 72 -9.78 13.97 23.37
C GLY A 72 -11.08 14.72 23.63
N PRO A 73 -11.88 14.29 24.66
CA PRO A 73 -11.58 13.27 25.69
C PRO A 73 -11.70 11.83 25.20
N ASN A 74 -12.44 11.56 24.12
CA ASN A 74 -12.55 10.24 23.51
C ASN A 74 -11.51 10.13 22.39
N TYR A 75 -10.31 9.69 22.77
CA TYR A 75 -9.21 9.51 21.83
C TYR A 75 -9.49 8.33 20.90
N TYR A 76 -8.85 8.37 19.72
CA TYR A 76 -8.97 7.33 18.71
C TYR A 76 -8.51 5.97 19.25
N SER A 77 -9.21 4.92 18.84
CA SER A 77 -8.94 3.54 19.23
C SER A 77 -9.48 2.59 18.15
N PHE A 78 -9.02 1.35 18.16
CA PHE A 78 -9.63 0.29 17.35
C PHE A 78 -11.09 0.04 17.78
N GLY A 79 -11.95 -0.32 16.81
CA GLY A 79 -13.34 -0.65 17.07
C GLY A 79 -13.49 -2.04 17.71
N GLU A 80 -14.40 -2.18 18.68
CA GLU A 80 -14.68 -3.46 19.36
C GLU A 80 -15.54 -4.41 18.50
N ASP A 81 -16.33 -3.86 17.61
CA ASP A 81 -17.30 -4.53 16.74
C ASP A 81 -16.79 -4.68 15.30
N ILE A 82 -15.48 -4.70 15.13
CA ILE A 82 -14.78 -4.86 13.85
C ILE A 82 -13.84 -6.06 13.94
N ARG A 83 -13.78 -6.83 12.87
CA ARG A 83 -12.70 -7.75 12.60
C ARG A 83 -11.71 -7.08 11.67
N TYR A 84 -10.47 -6.97 12.13
CA TYR A 84 -9.34 -6.54 11.33
C TYR A 84 -8.56 -7.79 10.94
N GLU A 85 -8.35 -8.01 9.67
CA GLU A 85 -7.72 -9.24 9.18
C GLU A 85 -6.58 -8.92 8.22
N VAL A 86 -5.50 -9.69 8.36
CA VAL A 86 -4.38 -9.72 7.42
C VAL A 86 -4.37 -11.10 6.78
N HIS A 87 -4.43 -11.12 5.48
CA HIS A 87 -4.59 -12.29 4.64
C HIS A 87 -3.33 -12.56 3.84
N ILE A 88 -2.94 -13.81 3.70
CA ILE A 88 -1.73 -14.23 3.00
C ILE A 88 -2.06 -15.41 2.10
N ASP A 89 -1.76 -15.25 0.81
CA ASP A 89 -1.72 -16.28 -0.20
C ASP A 89 -0.24 -16.65 -0.43
N ASN A 90 0.13 -17.90 -0.32
CA ASN A 90 1.51 -18.35 -0.44
C ASN A 90 1.69 -19.56 -1.37
N ASP A 91 0.63 -20.04 -1.99
CA ASP A 91 0.70 -21.17 -2.91
C ASP A 91 -0.19 -20.99 -4.15
N ILE A 92 0.43 -20.85 -5.31
CA ILE A 92 -0.26 -20.77 -6.60
C ILE A 92 -1.19 -21.97 -6.88
N ALA A 93 -1.01 -23.09 -6.20
CA ALA A 93 -1.84 -24.27 -6.37
C ALA A 93 -3.14 -24.23 -5.55
N THR A 94 -3.26 -23.34 -4.59
CA THR A 94 -4.46 -23.14 -3.77
C THR A 94 -5.28 -21.97 -4.29
N TYR A 95 -6.55 -21.90 -3.94
CA TYR A 95 -7.42 -20.77 -4.24
C TYR A 95 -7.95 -20.19 -2.94
N GLY A 96 -7.59 -18.95 -2.66
CA GLY A 96 -7.95 -18.26 -1.44
C GLY A 96 -6.75 -18.08 -0.51
N ASP A 97 -7.00 -17.45 0.63
CA ASP A 97 -5.96 -17.19 1.62
C ASP A 97 -5.49 -18.48 2.28
N ASP A 98 -4.19 -18.75 2.28
CA ASP A 98 -3.62 -19.90 2.99
C ASP A 98 -3.49 -19.63 4.49
N ILE A 99 -3.12 -18.38 4.84
CA ILE A 99 -2.95 -17.93 6.22
C ILE A 99 -3.80 -16.68 6.45
N VAL A 100 -4.54 -16.66 7.57
CA VAL A 100 -5.30 -15.47 8.00
C VAL A 100 -4.96 -15.15 9.44
N TYR A 101 -4.57 -13.89 9.69
CA TYR A 101 -4.41 -13.32 11.03
C TYR A 101 -5.60 -12.43 11.33
N ARG A 102 -6.35 -12.72 12.41
CA ARG A 102 -7.56 -12.00 12.81
C ARG A 102 -7.36 -11.32 14.14
N PHE A 103 -7.58 -10.01 14.17
CA PHE A 103 -7.55 -9.16 15.34
C PHE A 103 -8.95 -8.73 15.74
N THR A 104 -9.25 -8.86 17.03
CA THR A 104 -10.44 -8.29 17.65
C THR A 104 -10.05 -7.56 18.92
N PHE A 105 -10.71 -6.44 19.19
CA PHE A 105 -10.38 -5.54 20.29
C PHE A 105 -11.50 -5.49 21.31
N ASP A 106 -11.14 -5.25 22.56
CA ASP A 106 -12.06 -5.04 23.68
C ASP A 106 -11.62 -3.82 24.48
N GLN A 107 -12.59 -2.99 24.90
CA GLN A 107 -12.35 -1.79 25.66
C GLN A 107 -13.04 -1.87 27.02
N LYS A 108 -12.29 -1.57 28.05
CA LYS A 108 -12.79 -1.53 29.42
C LYS A 108 -12.58 -0.15 30.02
N ASN A 109 -13.67 0.50 30.39
CA ASN A 109 -13.63 1.73 31.18
C ASN A 109 -13.64 1.37 32.66
N GLU A 110 -12.51 1.59 33.35
CA GLU A 110 -12.36 1.22 34.77
C GLU A 110 -12.93 2.28 35.75
N ASP A 111 -13.00 3.54 35.34
CA ASP A 111 -13.56 4.63 36.12
C ASP A 111 -14.45 5.54 35.27
N PRO A 112 -15.74 5.25 35.15
CA PRO A 112 -16.67 6.05 34.37
C PRO A 112 -17.05 7.39 34.99
N THR A 113 -16.51 7.71 36.17
CA THR A 113 -16.84 8.96 36.89
C THR A 113 -15.96 10.13 36.52
N THR A 114 -14.96 9.92 35.67
CA THR A 114 -14.04 10.96 35.19
C THR A 114 -14.11 11.11 33.68
N PHE A 115 -13.83 12.30 33.17
CA PHE A 115 -13.66 12.54 31.72
C PHE A 115 -12.21 12.38 31.28
N PHE A 116 -11.26 12.17 32.19
CA PHE A 116 -9.88 11.92 31.83
C PHE A 116 -9.66 10.45 31.45
N ASN A 117 -8.97 10.21 30.34
CA ASN A 117 -8.51 8.87 29.96
C ASN A 117 -7.41 8.36 30.92
N ILE A 118 -6.56 9.26 31.39
CA ILE A 118 -5.46 8.97 32.32
C ILE A 118 -5.50 9.93 33.49
N ARG A 119 -5.43 9.39 34.71
CA ARG A 119 -5.25 10.19 35.93
C ARG A 119 -4.75 9.36 37.10
N LEU A 120 -4.04 9.98 38.04
CA LEU A 120 -3.66 9.43 39.35
C LEU A 120 -3.03 8.02 39.25
N GLY A 121 -2.09 7.85 38.33
CA GLY A 121 -1.37 6.61 38.12
C GLY A 121 -2.15 5.53 37.35
N LYS A 122 -3.32 5.84 36.81
CA LYS A 122 -4.18 4.87 36.12
C LYS A 122 -4.63 5.34 34.76
N GLN A 123 -4.65 4.40 33.83
CA GLN A 123 -5.39 4.50 32.59
C GLN A 123 -6.82 4.02 32.84
N ASN A 124 -7.82 4.89 32.59
CA ASN A 124 -9.22 4.58 32.83
C ASN A 124 -9.84 3.77 31.69
N LEU A 125 -9.61 4.16 30.44
CA LEU A 125 -10.01 3.39 29.28
C LEU A 125 -8.84 2.53 28.80
N LYS A 126 -8.96 1.22 28.94
CA LYS A 126 -7.95 0.23 28.51
C LYS A 126 -8.43 -0.53 27.29
N THR A 127 -7.58 -0.62 26.28
CA THR A 127 -7.84 -1.44 25.09
C THR A 127 -6.93 -2.65 25.11
N THR A 128 -7.49 -3.82 24.84
CA THR A 128 -6.76 -5.08 24.66
C THR A 128 -7.15 -5.72 23.34
N TYR A 129 -6.31 -6.64 22.84
CA TYR A 129 -6.63 -7.38 21.63
C TYR A 129 -6.44 -8.88 21.81
N LYS A 130 -7.20 -9.63 21.03
CA LYS A 130 -7.03 -11.04 20.76
C LYS A 130 -6.51 -11.21 19.35
N LEU A 131 -5.48 -12.03 19.16
CA LEU A 131 -4.99 -12.44 17.85
C LEU A 131 -5.22 -13.93 17.65
N GLU A 132 -5.89 -14.25 16.57
CA GLU A 132 -6.13 -15.61 16.10
C GLU A 132 -5.46 -15.81 14.74
N ARG A 133 -4.96 -17.02 14.49
CA ARG A 133 -4.36 -17.41 13.21
C ARG A 133 -5.06 -18.65 12.66
N SER A 134 -5.39 -18.63 11.38
CA SER A 134 -5.77 -19.79 10.58
C SER A 134 -4.64 -20.13 9.61
N LYS A 135 -4.46 -21.42 9.34
CA LYS A 135 -3.58 -21.97 8.29
C LYS A 135 -4.37 -22.89 7.33
N ASP A 136 -5.66 -22.70 7.24
CA ASP A 136 -6.57 -23.53 6.44
C ASP A 136 -7.67 -22.71 5.78
N CYS A 137 -7.30 -21.63 5.14
CA CYS A 137 -8.20 -20.74 4.38
C CYS A 137 -9.28 -20.09 5.28
N GLY A 138 -8.92 -19.69 6.50
CA GLY A 138 -9.86 -19.03 7.42
C GLY A 138 -10.95 -19.93 8.00
N ARG A 139 -10.84 -21.28 7.88
CA ARG A 139 -11.85 -22.21 8.38
C ARG A 139 -11.75 -22.46 9.87
N ASN A 140 -10.54 -22.67 10.36
CA ASN A 140 -10.27 -22.92 11.78
C ASN A 140 -9.27 -21.90 12.31
N PHE A 141 -9.59 -21.26 13.43
CA PHE A 141 -8.75 -20.25 14.04
C PHE A 141 -8.19 -20.73 15.38
N GLN A 142 -6.89 -20.57 15.55
CA GLN A 142 -6.19 -20.79 16.81
C GLN A 142 -5.85 -19.43 17.44
N THR A 143 -6.24 -19.21 18.68
CA THR A 143 -5.80 -18.02 19.43
C THR A 143 -4.31 -18.15 19.76
N ILE A 144 -3.50 -17.21 19.26
CA ILE A 144 -2.05 -17.16 19.49
C ILE A 144 -1.64 -16.03 20.45
N ILE A 145 -2.47 -14.98 20.59
CA ILE A 145 -2.38 -13.98 21.67
C ILE A 145 -3.79 -13.76 22.22
N LYS A 146 -3.99 -13.94 23.53
CA LYS A 146 -5.30 -13.80 24.15
C LYS A 146 -5.57 -12.40 24.69
N ASN A 147 -4.58 -11.76 25.30
CA ASN A 147 -4.70 -10.46 25.99
C ASN A 147 -3.49 -9.60 25.61
N GLY A 148 -3.42 -9.20 24.34
CA GLY A 148 -2.47 -8.20 23.88
C GLY A 148 -2.86 -6.82 24.44
N ILE A 149 -1.88 -5.98 24.73
CA ILE A 149 -2.12 -4.64 25.27
C ILE A 149 -1.97 -3.63 24.14
N VAL A 150 -2.90 -2.69 24.05
CA VAL A 150 -2.79 -1.48 23.24
C VAL A 150 -2.29 -0.36 24.15
N PRO A 151 -1.20 0.35 23.83
CA PRO A 151 -0.75 1.48 24.62
C PRO A 151 -1.84 2.56 24.71
N PRO A 152 -1.89 3.34 25.80
CA PRO A 152 -2.79 4.49 25.85
C PRO A 152 -2.40 5.52 24.76
N PRO A 153 -3.31 6.38 24.32
CA PRO A 153 -2.98 7.51 23.46
C PRO A 153 -1.88 8.37 24.08
N ASN A 154 -0.94 8.87 23.25
CA ASN A 154 0.09 9.80 23.71
C ASN A 154 -0.47 11.22 23.89
N ILE A 155 -1.23 11.40 24.97
CA ILE A 155 -1.96 12.63 25.28
C ILE A 155 -1.01 13.80 25.53
N GLY A 156 0.12 13.54 26.20
CA GLY A 156 1.12 14.54 26.55
C GLY A 156 1.90 14.18 27.82
N ALA A 157 3.00 14.88 28.06
CA ALA A 157 3.94 14.58 29.13
C ALA A 157 3.29 14.53 30.52
N ARG A 158 2.27 15.37 30.79
CA ARG A 158 1.57 15.36 32.07
C ARG A 158 0.78 14.06 32.29
N SER A 159 0.14 13.53 31.26
CA SER A 159 -0.59 12.26 31.34
C SER A 159 0.35 11.04 31.35
N ILE A 160 1.44 11.09 30.60
CA ILE A 160 2.34 9.95 30.43
C ILE A 160 3.39 9.89 31.54
N SER A 161 4.17 10.95 31.72
CA SER A 161 5.41 10.87 32.51
C SER A 161 5.31 11.49 33.89
N SER A 162 4.30 12.28 34.20
CA SER A 162 4.19 12.90 35.52
C SER A 162 3.55 11.96 36.56
N PRO A 163 3.83 12.18 37.86
CA PRO A 163 3.23 11.39 38.96
C PRO A 163 1.70 11.48 39.06
N VAL A 164 1.09 12.53 38.50
CA VAL A 164 -0.38 12.66 38.43
C VAL A 164 -0.97 11.94 37.21
N GLY A 165 -0.12 11.54 36.27
CA GLY A 165 -0.44 10.69 35.11
C GLY A 165 -0.08 9.23 35.39
N LEU A 166 0.48 8.56 34.39
CA LEU A 166 0.93 7.15 34.50
C LEU A 166 2.27 6.98 35.20
N ASN A 167 3.04 8.06 35.35
CA ASN A 167 4.42 8.04 35.86
C ASN A 167 5.33 7.10 35.06
N ALA A 168 5.10 6.95 33.75
CA ALA A 168 5.94 6.18 32.86
C ALA A 168 7.23 6.95 32.58
N PRO A 169 8.38 6.30 32.38
CA PRO A 169 9.63 6.97 32.00
C PRO A 169 9.49 7.85 30.76
N ASP A 170 8.85 7.30 29.74
CA ASP A 170 8.50 7.95 28.47
C ASP A 170 7.41 7.15 27.75
N TYR A 171 6.95 7.64 26.59
CA TYR A 171 5.95 6.93 25.80
C TYR A 171 6.52 5.68 25.12
N ASN A 172 7.80 5.67 24.75
CA ASN A 172 8.44 4.50 24.13
C ASN A 172 8.47 3.29 25.08
N SER A 173 8.57 3.52 26.40
CA SER A 173 8.47 2.44 27.39
C SER A 173 7.10 1.75 27.36
N LEU A 174 6.03 2.48 27.10
CA LEU A 174 4.66 1.95 26.96
C LEU A 174 4.51 1.17 25.64
N ILE A 175 5.08 1.68 24.53
CA ILE A 175 5.13 0.98 23.24
C ILE A 175 5.89 -0.34 23.41
N ASN A 176 7.09 -0.32 23.97
CA ASN A 176 7.90 -1.51 24.17
C ASN A 176 7.21 -2.55 25.07
N GLY A 177 6.51 -2.09 26.11
CA GLY A 177 5.71 -2.94 26.99
C GLY A 177 4.49 -3.58 26.31
N ALA A 178 4.00 -2.98 25.23
CA ALA A 178 2.86 -3.47 24.46
C ALA A 178 3.26 -4.49 23.37
N ILE A 179 4.53 -4.54 22.97
CA ILE A 179 5.00 -5.53 22.01
C ILE A 179 4.90 -6.93 22.62
N LYS A 180 4.18 -7.84 21.97
CA LYS A 180 3.98 -9.23 22.38
C LYS A 180 4.60 -10.19 21.39
N THR A 181 5.18 -11.26 21.90
CA THR A 181 5.58 -12.41 21.09
C THR A 181 4.58 -13.54 21.31
N ALA A 182 3.96 -14.00 20.24
CA ALA A 182 3.06 -15.14 20.26
C ALA A 182 3.83 -16.43 20.56
N GLN A 183 3.14 -17.46 21.04
CA GLN A 183 3.75 -18.78 21.27
C GLN A 183 4.28 -19.41 19.96
N THR A 184 3.74 -18.99 18.84
CA THR A 184 4.12 -19.41 17.48
C THR A 184 5.24 -18.57 16.86
N GLY A 185 5.75 -17.57 17.58
CA GLY A 185 6.95 -16.80 17.22
C GLY A 185 6.70 -15.42 16.62
N GLU A 186 5.49 -15.09 16.23
CA GLU A 186 5.14 -13.77 15.70
C GLU A 186 5.31 -12.69 16.77
N LYS A 187 6.02 -11.63 16.43
CA LYS A 187 6.15 -10.43 17.27
C LYS A 187 5.12 -9.40 16.80
N VAL A 188 4.29 -8.93 17.71
CA VAL A 188 3.08 -8.16 17.38
C VAL A 188 2.98 -6.89 18.19
N PHE A 189 2.61 -5.80 17.54
CA PHE A 189 2.25 -4.52 18.15
C PHE A 189 0.90 -4.07 17.60
N CYS A 190 0.03 -3.57 18.45
CA CYS A 190 -1.18 -2.85 18.09
C CYS A 190 -1.22 -1.54 18.88
N GLY A 191 -1.37 -0.41 18.19
CA GLY A 191 -1.40 0.89 18.85
C GLY A 191 -1.43 2.05 17.86
N THR A 192 -1.43 3.26 18.39
CA THR A 192 -1.33 4.47 17.59
C THR A 192 0.13 4.70 17.17
N SER A 193 0.35 5.00 15.90
CA SER A 193 1.62 5.46 15.35
C SER A 193 1.44 6.72 14.51
N ASP A 194 2.54 7.41 14.21
CA ASP A 194 2.55 8.40 13.14
C ASP A 194 2.18 7.73 11.81
N ASP A 195 1.48 8.44 10.95
CA ASP A 195 1.13 7.94 9.62
C ASP A 195 2.39 7.93 8.75
N PRO A 196 2.86 6.77 8.28
CA PRO A 196 4.09 6.69 7.51
C PRO A 196 3.92 7.03 6.02
N PHE A 197 2.68 7.21 5.55
CA PHE A 197 2.44 7.62 4.17
C PHE A 197 2.79 9.08 3.97
N PHE A 198 3.15 9.44 2.76
CA PHE A 198 3.50 10.81 2.39
C PHE A 198 3.07 11.09 0.95
N VAL A 199 2.30 12.14 0.74
CA VAL A 199 1.82 12.58 -0.57
C VAL A 199 1.16 13.95 -0.47
N ASP A 200 1.23 14.78 -1.50
CA ASP A 200 0.42 15.99 -1.59
C ASP A 200 -1.02 15.67 -1.99
N LEU A 201 -1.80 15.32 -0.97
CA LEU A 201 -3.18 14.91 -1.13
C LEU A 201 -4.07 15.98 -1.72
N GLY A 202 -3.86 17.17 -1.27
CA GLY A 202 -4.61 18.31 -1.74
C GLY A 202 -4.39 18.53 -3.22
N GLY A 203 -3.16 18.37 -3.71
CA GLY A 203 -2.83 18.47 -5.12
C GLY A 203 -3.40 17.32 -5.95
N VAL A 204 -3.25 16.07 -5.48
CA VAL A 204 -3.78 14.90 -6.19
C VAL A 204 -5.28 15.04 -6.46
N PHE A 205 -6.08 15.40 -5.45
CA PHE A 205 -7.54 15.48 -5.60
C PHE A 205 -8.07 16.82 -6.10
N ASP A 206 -7.20 17.79 -6.33
CA ASP A 206 -7.52 19.00 -7.09
C ASP A 206 -7.13 18.85 -8.57
N LEU A 207 -7.59 17.76 -9.19
CA LEU A 207 -7.29 17.38 -10.58
C LEU A 207 -5.78 17.30 -10.91
N GLY A 208 -4.97 16.92 -9.92
CA GLY A 208 -3.53 16.79 -10.10
C GLY A 208 -2.77 18.13 -10.10
N ASP A 209 -3.33 19.21 -9.54
CA ASP A 209 -2.64 20.51 -9.39
C ASP A 209 -1.48 20.39 -8.39
N MET A 210 -0.34 19.88 -8.87
CA MET A 210 0.85 19.59 -8.09
C MET A 210 2.09 20.22 -8.73
N PRO A 211 2.89 21.03 -8.00
CA PRO A 211 2.50 21.65 -6.73
C PRO A 211 1.45 22.75 -6.92
N ARG A 212 0.53 22.87 -5.98
CA ARG A 212 -0.57 23.83 -6.07
C ARG A 212 -0.05 25.26 -6.28
N GLN A 213 -0.56 25.91 -7.33
CA GLN A 213 -0.32 27.34 -7.57
C GLN A 213 1.16 27.74 -7.45
N THR A 214 2.07 26.87 -7.93
CA THR A 214 3.53 27.05 -7.86
C THR A 214 4.14 27.03 -6.44
N THR A 215 3.41 26.54 -5.43
CA THR A 215 3.94 26.30 -4.09
C THR A 215 4.70 24.96 -4.02
N SER A 216 5.46 24.75 -2.95
CA SER A 216 6.07 23.43 -2.71
C SER A 216 5.00 22.41 -2.36
N PRO A 217 5.19 21.13 -2.71
CA PRO A 217 4.30 20.05 -2.29
C PRO A 217 4.14 20.01 -0.77
N ALA A 218 2.96 19.63 -0.32
CA ALA A 218 2.65 19.53 1.09
C ALA A 218 2.16 18.12 1.43
N ASP A 219 2.91 17.42 2.26
CA ASP A 219 2.49 16.13 2.79
C ASP A 219 1.17 16.28 3.58
N GLY A 220 0.09 15.72 3.04
CA GLY A 220 -1.27 15.86 3.58
C GLY A 220 -1.51 15.06 4.85
N VAL A 221 -0.72 14.03 5.13
CA VAL A 221 -0.82 13.19 6.34
C VAL A 221 0.23 13.54 7.40
N LYS A 222 1.11 14.48 7.12
CA LYS A 222 2.11 14.96 8.08
C LYS A 222 1.46 15.35 9.41
N CYS A 223 2.04 14.89 10.51
CA CYS A 223 1.52 15.12 11.87
C CYS A 223 0.10 14.56 12.09
N LYS A 224 -0.28 13.55 11.37
CA LYS A 224 -1.47 12.73 11.63
C LYS A 224 -1.02 11.36 12.14
N ASN A 225 -1.90 10.75 12.92
CA ASN A 225 -1.68 9.39 13.41
C ASN A 225 -2.70 8.43 12.79
N VAL A 226 -2.37 7.15 12.84
CA VAL A 226 -3.21 6.02 12.46
C VAL A 226 -3.21 4.97 13.57
N SER A 227 -4.17 4.06 13.55
CA SER A 227 -4.15 2.86 14.38
C SER A 227 -3.43 1.73 13.63
N THR A 228 -2.29 1.30 14.14
CA THR A 228 -1.37 0.39 13.48
C THR A 228 -1.43 -1.01 14.06
N ILE A 229 -1.55 -2.01 13.20
CA ILE A 229 -1.28 -3.41 13.49
C ILE A 229 0.04 -3.75 12.79
N ALA A 230 1.08 -4.05 13.56
CA ALA A 230 2.39 -4.45 13.02
C ALA A 230 2.77 -5.85 13.49
N MET A 231 3.19 -6.69 12.55
CA MET A 231 3.64 -8.05 12.80
C MET A 231 5.02 -8.29 12.19
N GLN A 232 5.93 -8.90 12.95
CA GLN A 232 7.19 -9.44 12.43
C GLN A 232 7.13 -10.96 12.49
N ILE A 233 7.18 -11.62 11.32
CA ILE A 233 6.88 -13.04 11.15
C ILE A 233 8.07 -13.72 10.48
N ASP A 234 8.47 -14.90 10.96
CA ASP A 234 9.53 -15.70 10.34
C ASP A 234 9.12 -16.10 8.90
N ILE A 235 10.04 -15.97 7.94
CA ILE A 235 9.80 -16.35 6.55
C ILE A 235 9.36 -17.81 6.43
N ALA A 236 9.89 -18.69 7.27
CA ALA A 236 9.46 -20.09 7.28
C ALA A 236 7.98 -20.27 7.68
N THR A 237 7.43 -19.36 8.49
CA THR A 237 6.00 -19.40 8.83
C THR A 237 5.11 -19.00 7.65
N LEU A 238 5.61 -18.14 6.78
CA LEU A 238 4.90 -17.59 5.62
C LEU A 238 5.10 -18.41 4.35
N GLN A 239 6.21 -19.14 4.26
CA GLN A 239 6.53 -19.97 3.10
C GLN A 239 5.71 -21.27 3.10
N LYS A 240 5.16 -21.67 1.97
CA LYS A 240 4.19 -22.77 1.82
C LYS A 240 4.61 -24.11 2.41
N ASP A 241 5.91 -24.43 2.38
CA ASP A 241 6.48 -25.70 2.90
C ASP A 241 7.20 -25.49 4.24
N GLU A 242 7.03 -24.34 4.88
CA GLU A 242 7.70 -23.94 6.12
C GLU A 242 9.24 -23.92 6.03
N LYS A 243 9.79 -23.65 4.83
CA LYS A 243 11.22 -23.61 4.59
C LYS A 243 11.82 -22.24 4.91
N PRO A 244 12.95 -22.19 5.62
CA PRO A 244 13.64 -20.94 5.90
C PRO A 244 14.26 -20.33 4.62
N VAL A 245 14.47 -19.02 4.61
CA VAL A 245 14.89 -18.26 3.41
C VAL A 245 16.22 -18.74 2.79
N TRP A 246 17.13 -19.29 3.57
CA TRP A 246 18.41 -19.85 3.05
C TRP A 246 18.25 -21.14 2.25
N LYS A 247 17.05 -21.69 2.17
CA LYS A 247 16.70 -22.82 1.31
C LYS A 247 16.18 -22.38 -0.08
N ALA A 248 16.01 -21.09 -0.29
CA ALA A 248 15.66 -20.56 -1.61
C ALA A 248 16.75 -20.91 -2.63
N LYS A 249 16.34 -21.37 -3.80
CA LYS A 249 17.24 -21.76 -4.91
C LYS A 249 18.03 -20.54 -5.43
N ASN A 250 17.36 -19.41 -5.48
CA ASN A 250 17.91 -18.10 -5.86
C ASN A 250 16.84 -17.03 -5.56
N ILE A 251 17.12 -15.76 -5.88
CA ILE A 251 16.23 -14.63 -5.66
C ILE A 251 14.96 -14.63 -6.54
N LEU A 252 14.86 -15.52 -7.51
CA LEU A 252 13.66 -15.70 -8.36
C LEU A 252 12.84 -16.92 -7.97
N ASP A 253 13.14 -17.58 -6.85
CA ASP A 253 12.45 -18.79 -6.42
C ASP A 253 10.95 -18.50 -6.17
N PRO A 254 10.03 -19.08 -6.97
CA PRO A 254 8.61 -18.83 -6.84
C PRO A 254 8.01 -19.38 -5.53
N ASP A 255 8.68 -20.35 -4.88
CA ASP A 255 8.21 -20.92 -3.62
C ASP A 255 8.32 -19.93 -2.44
N TYR A 256 8.96 -18.75 -2.65
CA TYR A 256 9.10 -17.68 -1.67
C TYR A 256 8.26 -16.43 -2.01
N VAL A 257 7.39 -16.52 -2.99
CA VAL A 257 6.45 -15.44 -3.31
C VAL A 257 5.20 -15.59 -2.45
N ILE A 258 4.81 -14.48 -1.83
CA ILE A 258 3.52 -14.37 -1.12
C ILE A 258 2.77 -13.13 -1.61
N GLY A 259 1.43 -13.21 -1.56
CA GLY A 259 0.52 -12.09 -1.70
C GLY A 259 -0.09 -11.75 -0.35
N VAL A 260 -0.15 -10.46 -0.02
CA VAL A 260 -0.69 -9.98 1.25
C VAL A 260 -1.75 -8.92 0.99
N TRP A 261 -2.86 -9.00 1.69
CA TRP A 261 -3.90 -7.98 1.71
C TRP A 261 -4.52 -7.85 3.09
N ALA A 262 -5.14 -6.73 3.37
CA ALA A 262 -5.79 -6.46 4.65
C ALA A 262 -7.26 -6.11 4.47
N SER A 263 -8.06 -6.38 5.48
CA SER A 263 -9.48 -6.05 5.46
C SER A 263 -10.03 -5.65 6.82
N ALA A 264 -11.18 -4.99 6.78
CA ALA A 264 -12.03 -4.79 7.93
C ALA A 264 -13.44 -5.28 7.64
N SER A 265 -14.07 -5.94 8.61
CA SER A 265 -15.43 -6.47 8.49
C SER A 265 -16.30 -6.04 9.66
N ARG A 266 -17.57 -5.76 9.38
CA ARG A 266 -18.62 -5.48 10.39
C ARG A 266 -19.74 -6.50 10.33
N GLN A 267 -20.46 -6.66 11.43
CA GLN A 267 -21.73 -7.39 11.42
C GLN A 267 -22.81 -6.58 10.70
N LYS A 268 -23.74 -7.28 10.04
CA LYS A 268 -24.75 -6.66 9.16
C LYS A 268 -25.69 -5.68 9.85
N ILE A 269 -25.95 -5.87 11.13
CA ILE A 269 -26.97 -5.14 11.87
C ILE A 269 -26.33 -4.51 13.10
N ARG A 270 -26.54 -3.23 13.26
CA ARG A 270 -26.17 -2.43 14.40
C ARG A 270 -27.43 -1.84 15.03
N VAL A 271 -27.64 -2.02 16.31
CA VAL A 271 -28.75 -1.45 17.06
C VAL A 271 -28.21 -0.54 18.16
N LEU A 272 -28.63 0.71 18.10
CA LEU A 272 -28.27 1.70 19.11
C LEU A 272 -29.15 1.52 20.34
N ASN A 273 -28.55 1.45 21.53
CA ASN A 273 -29.26 1.41 22.77
C ASN A 273 -29.61 2.84 23.21
N ILE A 274 -30.89 3.10 23.38
CA ILE A 274 -31.43 4.43 23.74
C ILE A 274 -31.37 4.75 25.24
N ASP A 275 -31.11 3.76 26.09
CA ASP A 275 -30.99 3.94 27.53
C ASP A 275 -29.61 4.51 27.94
N GLY A 276 -28.68 4.59 27.04
CA GLY A 276 -27.32 5.13 27.23
C GLY A 276 -26.46 4.35 28.23
N LYS A 277 -26.89 3.17 28.67
CA LYS A 277 -26.18 2.36 29.68
C LYS A 277 -25.39 1.22 29.11
N GLY A 278 -25.61 0.87 27.86
CA GLY A 278 -24.97 -0.25 27.21
C GLY A 278 -24.18 0.14 25.95
N LYS A 279 -23.37 -0.79 25.50
CA LYS A 279 -22.78 -0.76 24.16
C LYS A 279 -23.88 -1.02 23.14
N GLU A 280 -23.62 -0.69 21.91
CA GLU A 280 -24.48 -1.06 20.78
C GLU A 280 -24.52 -2.59 20.62
N ASP A 281 -25.66 -3.09 20.15
CA ASP A 281 -25.79 -4.51 19.81
C ASP A 281 -25.45 -4.71 18.33
N HIS A 282 -24.56 -5.66 18.06
CA HIS A 282 -24.14 -6.03 16.70
C HIS A 282 -24.46 -7.50 16.45
N PHE A 283 -25.13 -7.81 15.34
CA PHE A 283 -25.50 -9.17 14.99
C PHE A 283 -25.68 -9.40 13.47
N GLY A 284 -25.83 -10.65 13.11
CA GLY A 284 -25.85 -11.11 11.72
C GLY A 284 -24.48 -11.57 11.23
N SER A 285 -24.40 -11.93 9.94
CA SER A 285 -23.14 -12.33 9.33
C SER A 285 -22.18 -11.15 9.22
N TRP A 286 -20.89 -11.45 9.26
CA TRP A 286 -19.83 -10.49 8.98
C TRP A 286 -19.83 -10.13 7.50
N VAL A 287 -19.58 -8.88 7.21
CA VAL A 287 -19.49 -8.30 5.86
C VAL A 287 -18.21 -7.48 5.80
N GLN A 288 -17.40 -7.75 4.80
CA GLN A 288 -16.24 -6.94 4.51
C GLN A 288 -16.69 -5.54 4.05
N VAL A 289 -16.12 -4.50 4.65
CA VAL A 289 -16.48 -3.09 4.38
C VAL A 289 -15.27 -2.27 3.93
N SER A 290 -14.06 -2.80 4.10
CA SER A 290 -12.82 -2.19 3.63
C SER A 290 -11.82 -3.27 3.28
N ARG A 291 -11.02 -3.04 2.24
CA ARG A 291 -9.87 -3.87 1.89
C ARG A 291 -8.75 -3.02 1.30
N LEU A 292 -7.53 -3.49 1.49
CA LEU A 292 -6.34 -2.92 0.87
C LEU A 292 -5.35 -4.02 0.51
N GLY A 293 -4.88 -4.03 -0.74
CA GLY A 293 -3.76 -4.80 -1.21
C GLY A 293 -2.65 -3.86 -1.68
N MET A 294 -2.68 -3.50 -2.96
CA MET A 294 -1.77 -2.51 -3.53
C MET A 294 -2.15 -1.10 -3.05
N PRO A 295 -1.18 -0.23 -2.79
CA PRO A 295 -1.46 1.17 -2.47
C PRO A 295 -2.17 1.86 -3.63
N LEU A 296 -2.94 2.89 -3.33
CA LEU A 296 -3.59 3.80 -4.27
C LEU A 296 -4.63 3.16 -5.23
N THR A 297 -4.85 1.84 -5.20
CA THR A 297 -5.81 1.18 -6.11
C THR A 297 -7.21 1.73 -5.95
N ASN A 298 -7.76 1.72 -4.72
CA ASN A 298 -9.11 2.19 -4.48
C ASN A 298 -9.21 3.70 -4.51
N GLU A 299 -8.13 4.41 -4.26
CA GLU A 299 -8.10 5.87 -4.17
C GLU A 299 -8.13 6.53 -5.54
N VAL A 300 -7.26 6.09 -6.47
CA VAL A 300 -7.03 6.81 -7.74
C VAL A 300 -7.24 5.96 -9.00
N VAL A 301 -7.39 4.64 -8.88
CA VAL A 301 -7.66 3.75 -10.03
C VAL A 301 -9.15 3.40 -10.12
N VAL A 302 -9.74 2.95 -9.01
CA VAL A 302 -11.16 2.60 -8.95
C VAL A 302 -12.02 3.86 -8.89
N PRO A 303 -12.97 4.09 -9.82
CA PRO A 303 -13.78 5.29 -9.81
C PRO A 303 -14.80 5.30 -8.67
N ILE A 304 -15.16 6.49 -8.22
CA ILE A 304 -15.97 6.73 -7.02
C ILE A 304 -17.26 5.90 -6.96
N GLY A 305 -17.92 5.66 -8.09
CA GLY A 305 -19.16 4.87 -8.14
C GLY A 305 -18.99 3.37 -7.90
N TYR A 306 -17.77 2.87 -7.83
CA TYR A 306 -17.45 1.45 -7.63
C TYR A 306 -16.57 1.18 -6.41
N LYS A 307 -16.14 2.20 -5.68
CA LYS A 307 -15.23 2.07 -4.53
C LYS A 307 -15.83 1.21 -3.41
N ASP A 308 -17.10 1.37 -3.09
CA ASP A 308 -17.79 0.55 -2.08
C ASP A 308 -17.92 -0.90 -2.52
N LEU A 309 -18.19 -1.16 -3.82
CA LEU A 309 -18.19 -2.52 -4.37
C LEU A 309 -16.79 -3.13 -4.27
N TRP A 310 -15.75 -2.37 -4.60
CA TRP A 310 -14.36 -2.80 -4.46
C TRP A 310 -14.02 -3.23 -3.03
N ASN A 311 -14.42 -2.44 -2.05
CA ASN A 311 -14.22 -2.73 -0.63
C ASN A 311 -14.99 -3.99 -0.14
N SER A 312 -16.08 -4.34 -0.80
CA SER A 312 -16.95 -5.45 -0.39
C SER A 312 -16.58 -6.83 -0.96
N ILE A 313 -15.70 -6.87 -1.97
CA ILE A 313 -15.25 -8.10 -2.61
C ILE A 313 -13.82 -8.45 -2.20
N THR A 314 -13.45 -9.72 -2.28
CA THR A 314 -12.08 -10.17 -2.02
C THR A 314 -11.23 -10.07 -3.30
N PRO A 315 -9.88 -10.05 -3.20
CA PRO A 315 -9.00 -10.10 -4.37
C PRO A 315 -9.29 -11.28 -5.31
N TYR A 316 -9.73 -12.40 -4.77
CA TYR A 316 -10.09 -13.60 -5.56
C TYR A 316 -11.34 -13.42 -6.42
N GLU A 317 -12.10 -12.36 -6.19
CA GLU A 317 -13.29 -12.02 -6.97
C GLU A 317 -13.01 -10.99 -8.07
N ASP A 318 -11.87 -10.31 -8.04
CA ASP A 318 -11.54 -9.23 -8.98
C ASP A 318 -11.69 -9.66 -10.44
N LEU A 319 -11.28 -10.88 -10.78
CA LEU A 319 -11.44 -11.42 -12.14
C LEU A 319 -12.90 -11.65 -12.54
N LYS A 320 -13.81 -11.91 -11.58
CA LYS A 320 -15.25 -12.01 -11.86
C LYS A 320 -15.84 -10.66 -12.25
N TYR A 321 -15.26 -9.59 -11.72
CA TYR A 321 -15.66 -8.21 -11.98
C TYR A 321 -14.80 -7.51 -13.04
N LEU A 322 -14.04 -8.27 -13.84
CA LEU A 322 -13.14 -7.74 -14.86
C LEU A 322 -13.86 -6.82 -15.87
N LYS A 323 -15.12 -7.13 -16.22
CA LYS A 323 -15.94 -6.28 -17.09
C LYS A 323 -16.25 -4.92 -16.47
N THR A 324 -16.31 -4.84 -15.16
CA THR A 324 -16.58 -3.60 -14.41
C THR A 324 -15.31 -2.79 -14.23
N PHE A 325 -14.26 -3.42 -13.73
CA PHE A 325 -13.04 -2.75 -13.29
C PHE A 325 -11.93 -2.73 -14.34
N GLY A 326 -11.85 -3.73 -15.23
CA GLY A 326 -10.69 -3.97 -16.08
C GLY A 326 -10.24 -2.74 -16.88
N LYS A 327 -11.16 -2.00 -17.46
CA LYS A 327 -10.82 -0.78 -18.24
C LYS A 327 -10.07 0.29 -17.43
N TYR A 328 -10.33 0.37 -16.12
CA TYR A 328 -9.66 1.33 -15.24
C TYR A 328 -8.23 0.92 -14.89
N PHE A 329 -7.96 -0.38 -14.90
CA PHE A 329 -6.61 -0.91 -14.74
C PHE A 329 -5.82 -0.91 -16.04
N TYR A 330 -6.47 -1.20 -17.18
CA TYR A 330 -5.78 -1.17 -18.48
C TYR A 330 -5.41 0.23 -18.90
N ASN A 331 -6.27 1.19 -18.59
CA ASN A 331 -6.12 2.58 -18.98
C ASN A 331 -6.66 3.49 -17.86
N PRO A 332 -5.89 3.63 -16.75
CA PRO A 332 -6.32 4.39 -15.59
C PRO A 332 -6.54 5.86 -15.93
N GLU A 333 -7.48 6.49 -15.23
CA GLU A 333 -7.83 7.90 -15.43
C GLU A 333 -6.62 8.84 -15.32
N LEU A 334 -5.69 8.54 -14.43
CA LEU A 334 -4.44 9.31 -14.29
C LEU A 334 -3.66 9.47 -15.61
N ALA A 335 -3.75 8.49 -16.52
CA ALA A 335 -3.14 8.58 -17.83
C ALA A 335 -3.70 9.73 -18.68
N LEU A 336 -4.96 10.10 -18.46
CA LEU A 336 -5.60 11.23 -19.15
C LEU A 336 -4.91 12.56 -18.78
N TYR A 337 -4.52 12.72 -17.53
CA TYR A 337 -3.87 13.94 -17.03
C TYR A 337 -2.42 14.07 -17.48
N MET A 338 -1.82 12.98 -17.94
CA MET A 338 -0.48 12.92 -18.53
C MET A 338 -0.50 13.05 -20.07
N ASP A 339 -1.65 13.05 -20.71
CA ASP A 339 -1.78 13.12 -22.15
C ASP A 339 -1.81 14.57 -22.64
N ASP A 340 -0.74 14.98 -23.34
CA ASP A 340 -0.60 16.34 -23.88
C ASP A 340 -1.74 16.78 -24.80
N THR A 341 -2.45 15.82 -25.41
CA THR A 341 -3.60 16.13 -26.29
C THR A 341 -4.82 16.57 -25.49
N PHE A 342 -4.98 16.03 -24.28
CA PHE A 342 -6.16 16.30 -23.46
C PHE A 342 -5.87 17.26 -22.31
N PHE A 343 -4.75 17.07 -21.58
CA PHE A 343 -4.45 17.79 -20.35
C PHE A 343 -3.01 18.32 -20.24
N GLY A 344 -2.12 18.06 -21.20
CA GLY A 344 -0.68 18.34 -21.08
C GLY A 344 -0.29 19.77 -20.70
N GLY A 345 -1.16 20.73 -20.88
CA GLY A 345 -0.97 22.09 -20.41
C GLY A 345 -1.63 22.39 -19.07
N ALA A 346 -2.52 21.52 -18.60
CA ALA A 346 -3.31 21.75 -17.39
C ALA A 346 -2.61 21.26 -16.11
N ILE A 347 -1.74 20.25 -16.22
CA ILE A 347 -1.02 19.65 -15.09
C ILE A 347 0.48 19.67 -15.35
N PRO A 348 1.16 20.78 -15.05
CA PRO A 348 2.58 20.94 -15.34
C PRO A 348 3.49 19.91 -14.66
N ALA A 349 3.16 19.51 -13.43
CA ALA A 349 3.93 18.53 -12.68
C ALA A 349 3.95 17.13 -13.33
N LEU A 350 2.90 16.76 -14.08
CA LEU A 350 2.82 15.51 -14.81
C LEU A 350 3.34 15.61 -16.25
N GLY A 351 3.68 16.80 -16.72
CA GLY A 351 4.22 17.03 -18.07
C GLY A 351 5.43 16.18 -18.42
N PRO A 352 6.41 15.97 -17.51
CA PRO A 352 7.54 15.08 -17.75
C PRO A 352 7.16 13.60 -17.92
N LEU A 353 6.06 13.15 -17.33
CA LEU A 353 5.54 11.78 -17.44
C LEU A 353 4.51 11.66 -18.56
N ARG A 354 4.88 12.00 -19.77
CA ARG A 354 3.96 11.97 -20.90
C ARG A 354 3.44 10.57 -21.18
N ILE A 355 2.22 10.51 -21.68
CA ILE A 355 1.69 9.28 -22.27
C ILE A 355 2.53 8.93 -23.50
N GLN A 356 3.13 7.79 -23.46
CA GLN A 356 3.97 7.33 -24.54
C GLN A 356 3.13 6.81 -25.70
N ARG A 357 3.39 7.33 -26.90
CA ARG A 357 2.65 7.02 -28.11
C ARG A 357 3.52 6.29 -29.14
N ASN A 358 4.82 6.40 -29.00
CA ASN A 358 5.78 5.75 -29.87
C ASN A 358 6.46 4.58 -29.16
N SER A 359 6.68 3.50 -29.86
CA SER A 359 7.39 2.34 -29.34
C SER A 359 8.66 2.10 -30.09
N LEU A 360 9.60 1.38 -29.45
CA LEU A 360 10.69 0.73 -30.16
C LEU A 360 10.11 -0.48 -30.92
N GLY A 361 10.31 -0.49 -32.26
CA GLY A 361 9.77 -1.55 -33.09
C GLY A 361 8.32 -1.30 -33.59
N SER A 362 7.53 -2.36 -33.70
CA SER A 362 6.22 -2.34 -34.37
C SER A 362 5.02 -2.18 -33.43
N PHE A 363 5.25 -2.08 -32.13
CA PHE A 363 4.15 -2.02 -31.15
C PHE A 363 3.70 -0.59 -30.92
N GLY A 364 2.43 -0.32 -31.14
CA GLY A 364 1.83 0.98 -30.85
C GLY A 364 1.37 1.06 -29.40
N PHE A 365 2.04 1.87 -28.58
CA PHE A 365 1.63 2.21 -27.23
C PHE A 365 0.96 3.59 -27.22
N GLY A 366 0.08 3.83 -26.31
CA GLY A 366 -0.69 5.05 -26.21
C GLY A 366 -2.20 4.73 -26.12
N ASN A 367 -3.01 5.75 -25.93
CA ASN A 367 -4.44 5.58 -25.77
C ASN A 367 -5.07 4.90 -27.00
N ASN A 368 -5.92 3.90 -26.74
CA ASN A 368 -6.64 3.13 -27.77
C ASN A 368 -5.75 2.36 -28.77
N GLN A 369 -4.52 2.08 -28.42
CA GLN A 369 -3.63 1.20 -29.20
C GLN A 369 -3.47 -0.16 -28.53
N ASN A 370 -2.95 -1.15 -29.25
CA ASN A 370 -2.92 -2.51 -28.76
C ASN A 370 -1.68 -2.82 -27.90
N GLY A 371 -0.60 -2.05 -28.02
CA GLY A 371 0.64 -2.35 -27.29
C GLY A 371 1.08 -3.81 -27.47
N LEU A 372 1.48 -4.45 -26.40
CA LEU A 372 1.88 -5.85 -26.41
C LEU A 372 0.74 -6.85 -26.63
N PHE A 373 -0.54 -6.40 -26.61
CA PHE A 373 -1.65 -7.28 -27.00
C PHE A 373 -1.49 -7.86 -28.40
N GLU A 374 -0.78 -7.19 -29.29
CA GLU A 374 -0.46 -7.71 -30.63
C GLU A 374 0.37 -9.01 -30.61
N LEU A 375 0.99 -9.34 -29.49
CA LEU A 375 1.67 -10.62 -29.27
C LEU A 375 0.72 -11.79 -29.05
N LYS A 376 -0.53 -11.52 -28.65
CA LYS A 376 -1.51 -12.53 -28.27
C LYS A 376 -1.71 -13.57 -29.37
N GLY A 377 -1.59 -14.85 -29.00
CA GLY A 377 -1.74 -15.96 -29.92
C GLY A 377 -0.57 -16.20 -30.87
N LYS A 378 0.53 -15.47 -30.76
CA LYS A 378 1.72 -15.72 -31.59
C LYS A 378 2.43 -17.02 -31.18
N PRO A 379 2.88 -17.85 -32.13
CA PRO A 379 3.60 -19.10 -31.85
C PRO A 379 4.81 -18.93 -30.94
N ALA A 380 5.50 -17.78 -31.03
CA ALA A 380 6.65 -17.47 -30.18
C ALA A 380 6.35 -17.36 -28.69
N LEU A 381 5.08 -17.26 -28.32
CA LEU A 381 4.64 -17.21 -26.91
C LEU A 381 4.29 -18.61 -26.34
N ALA A 382 4.27 -19.64 -27.18
CA ALA A 382 3.89 -20.99 -26.74
C ALA A 382 4.79 -21.47 -25.59
N GLY A 383 4.15 -21.94 -24.51
CA GLY A 383 4.84 -22.40 -23.31
C GLY A 383 5.39 -21.31 -22.40
N THR A 384 5.18 -20.03 -22.72
CA THR A 384 5.51 -18.89 -21.83
C THR A 384 4.30 -18.46 -21.01
N ALA A 385 4.48 -17.62 -19.98
CA ALA A 385 3.35 -17.09 -19.24
C ALA A 385 2.43 -16.18 -20.08
N LEU A 386 2.87 -15.70 -21.24
CA LEU A 386 2.02 -14.96 -22.18
C LEU A 386 1.22 -15.89 -23.12
N ASP A 387 1.40 -17.19 -23.02
CA ASP A 387 0.57 -18.18 -23.71
C ASP A 387 -0.84 -18.19 -23.10
N ASP A 388 -1.86 -18.10 -23.95
CA ASP A 388 -3.27 -18.14 -23.50
C ASP A 388 -3.65 -19.43 -22.74
N ALA A 389 -2.92 -20.52 -22.98
CA ALA A 389 -3.08 -21.78 -22.26
C ALA A 389 -2.50 -21.70 -20.83
N ILE A 390 -1.68 -20.71 -20.54
CA ILE A 390 -1.02 -20.51 -19.24
C ILE A 390 -1.64 -19.26 -18.56
N PHE A 391 -1.07 -18.08 -18.76
CA PHE A 391 -1.55 -16.83 -18.15
C PHE A 391 -1.80 -15.69 -19.16
N GLY A 392 -1.67 -15.97 -20.47
CA GLY A 392 -1.83 -14.95 -21.51
C GLY A 392 -3.18 -14.24 -21.48
N LYS A 393 -4.24 -14.93 -21.01
CA LYS A 393 -5.57 -14.32 -20.84
C LYS A 393 -5.60 -13.28 -19.73
N LEU A 394 -4.73 -13.38 -18.74
CA LEU A 394 -4.60 -12.39 -17.65
C LEU A 394 -3.61 -11.29 -18.02
N LEU A 395 -2.45 -11.65 -18.56
CA LEU A 395 -1.37 -10.72 -18.84
C LEU A 395 -1.60 -9.89 -20.10
N LEU A 396 -2.34 -10.44 -21.10
CA LEU A 396 -2.70 -9.76 -22.33
C LEU A 396 -4.23 -9.83 -22.56
N PRO A 397 -5.05 -9.24 -21.66
CA PRO A 397 -6.47 -9.58 -21.59
C PRO A 397 -7.33 -8.98 -22.70
N ALA A 398 -6.97 -7.84 -23.27
CA ALA A 398 -7.83 -7.11 -24.22
C ALA A 398 -7.04 -6.27 -25.22
N ALA A 399 -7.61 -6.10 -26.41
CA ALA A 399 -7.18 -5.10 -27.38
C ALA A 399 -7.42 -3.68 -26.84
N ASN A 400 -6.70 -2.72 -27.37
CA ASN A 400 -6.76 -1.31 -26.95
C ASN A 400 -6.40 -1.08 -25.48
N SER A 401 -5.56 -1.96 -24.93
CA SER A 401 -5.07 -1.91 -23.56
C SER A 401 -3.54 -1.88 -23.56
N PRO A 402 -2.93 -0.80 -24.02
CA PRO A 402 -1.50 -0.73 -24.30
C PRO A 402 -0.63 -0.93 -23.05
N ARG A 403 -1.16 -0.63 -21.89
CA ARG A 403 -0.46 -0.68 -20.59
C ARG A 403 -0.70 -1.97 -19.81
N SER A 404 -1.43 -2.94 -20.35
CA SER A 404 -1.78 -4.15 -19.63
C SER A 404 -0.57 -4.96 -19.17
N VAL A 405 0.54 -4.89 -19.92
CA VAL A 405 1.80 -5.57 -19.57
C VAL A 405 2.50 -4.91 -18.38
N ASP A 406 2.35 -3.61 -18.18
CA ASP A 406 2.92 -2.89 -17.05
C ASP A 406 2.01 -2.95 -15.83
N LEU A 407 0.79 -2.52 -16.02
CA LEU A 407 -0.14 -2.24 -14.93
C LEU A 407 -0.79 -3.52 -14.41
N TRP A 408 -1.08 -4.48 -15.29
CA TRP A 408 -1.67 -5.73 -14.88
C TRP A 408 -0.80 -6.53 -13.89
N PRO A 409 0.49 -6.73 -14.13
CA PRO A 409 1.37 -7.36 -13.15
C PRO A 409 1.50 -6.57 -11.85
N ILE A 410 1.52 -5.25 -11.91
CA ILE A 410 1.60 -4.42 -10.71
C ILE A 410 0.35 -4.64 -9.86
N PHE A 411 -0.85 -4.49 -10.43
CA PHE A 411 -2.09 -4.49 -9.66
C PHE A 411 -2.68 -5.88 -9.41
N HIS A 412 -2.42 -6.90 -10.25
CA HIS A 412 -3.22 -8.12 -10.20
C HIS A 412 -2.47 -9.45 -10.14
N THR A 413 -1.25 -9.53 -10.63
CA THR A 413 -0.60 -10.85 -10.76
C THR A 413 0.78 -10.94 -10.16
N GLY A 414 1.46 -9.80 -9.93
CA GLY A 414 2.90 -9.77 -9.76
C GLY A 414 3.64 -9.95 -11.09
N VAL A 415 4.94 -9.63 -11.08
CA VAL A 415 5.82 -9.64 -12.25
C VAL A 415 6.41 -11.04 -12.44
N PRO A 416 6.15 -11.73 -13.56
CA PRO A 416 6.69 -13.05 -13.82
C PRO A 416 8.15 -13.02 -14.27
N ASN A 417 8.91 -14.07 -13.92
CA ASN A 417 10.28 -14.27 -14.39
C ASN A 417 10.29 -14.81 -15.81
N LEU A 418 9.98 -13.97 -16.78
CA LEU A 418 9.99 -14.35 -18.21
C LEU A 418 10.15 -13.13 -19.10
N ILE A 419 10.45 -13.38 -20.37
CA ILE A 419 10.37 -12.39 -21.43
C ILE A 419 8.88 -11.96 -21.59
N PRO A 420 8.55 -10.67 -21.63
CA PRO A 420 9.41 -9.48 -21.81
C PRO A 420 9.92 -8.82 -20.53
N TYR A 421 9.61 -9.35 -19.34
CA TYR A 421 9.94 -8.71 -18.05
C TYR A 421 11.41 -8.84 -17.64
N GLN A 422 12.28 -9.34 -18.51
CA GLN A 422 13.72 -9.32 -18.31
C GLN A 422 14.31 -7.96 -18.72
N LEU A 423 15.39 -7.55 -18.09
CA LEU A 423 16.10 -6.33 -18.48
C LEU A 423 16.48 -6.36 -19.95
N ALA A 424 16.35 -5.22 -20.60
CA ALA A 424 16.39 -5.07 -22.06
C ALA A 424 17.77 -5.25 -22.72
N THR A 425 18.80 -5.62 -21.99
CA THR A 425 20.16 -5.72 -22.49
C THR A 425 20.23 -6.56 -23.79
N GLY A 426 20.56 -5.92 -24.89
CA GLY A 426 20.69 -6.55 -26.23
C GLY A 426 19.37 -6.82 -26.95
N LYS A 427 18.22 -6.41 -26.46
CA LYS A 427 16.93 -6.72 -27.08
C LYS A 427 16.60 -5.92 -28.34
N GLY A 428 17.16 -4.73 -28.51
CA GLY A 428 16.97 -3.91 -29.71
C GLY A 428 15.50 -3.65 -30.07
N GLY A 429 14.63 -3.45 -29.09
CA GLY A 429 13.18 -3.26 -29.27
C GLY A 429 12.41 -4.56 -29.52
N ASN A 430 13.03 -5.73 -29.43
CA ASN A 430 12.35 -7.02 -29.55
C ASN A 430 11.97 -7.57 -28.16
N PRO A 431 10.70 -7.55 -27.76
CA PRO A 431 10.28 -8.00 -26.44
C PRO A 431 10.46 -9.51 -26.20
N LEU A 432 10.62 -10.29 -27.28
CA LEU A 432 10.81 -11.74 -27.23
C LEU A 432 12.29 -12.16 -27.25
N ALA A 433 13.22 -11.22 -27.39
CA ALA A 433 14.64 -11.54 -27.30
C ALA A 433 15.04 -11.82 -25.83
N THR A 434 15.96 -12.75 -25.65
CA THR A 434 16.52 -13.07 -24.33
C THR A 434 17.24 -11.86 -23.75
N GLY A 435 16.95 -11.54 -22.51
CA GLY A 435 17.61 -10.53 -21.71
C GLY A 435 18.04 -11.09 -20.35
N LYS A 436 18.50 -10.20 -19.47
CA LYS A 436 18.90 -10.58 -18.11
C LYS A 436 17.66 -10.87 -17.25
N PRO A 437 17.59 -12.00 -16.54
CA PRO A 437 16.56 -12.22 -15.52
C PRO A 437 16.62 -11.14 -14.44
N PHE A 438 15.47 -10.60 -14.02
CA PHE A 438 15.44 -9.45 -13.13
C PHE A 438 14.64 -9.68 -11.86
N ILE A 439 13.34 -9.98 -11.96
CA ILE A 439 12.43 -10.13 -10.82
C ILE A 439 11.43 -11.27 -11.04
N ASN A 440 10.98 -11.85 -9.96
CA ASN A 440 9.83 -12.75 -9.93
C ASN A 440 9.08 -12.57 -8.60
N ASN A 441 7.95 -11.89 -8.62
CA ASN A 441 6.98 -11.90 -7.53
C ASN A 441 5.59 -12.33 -8.01
N PHE A 442 5.57 -13.20 -9.02
CA PHE A 442 4.38 -13.64 -9.71
C PHE A 442 3.53 -14.59 -8.86
N LEU A 443 2.28 -14.19 -8.59
CA LEU A 443 1.26 -14.97 -7.90
C LEU A 443 -0.12 -14.58 -8.47
N PRO A 444 -0.63 -15.30 -9.48
CA PRO A 444 -1.80 -14.89 -10.26
C PRO A 444 -3.15 -15.36 -9.68
N ASN A 445 -3.19 -16.00 -8.52
CA ASN A 445 -4.41 -16.59 -7.94
C ASN A 445 -5.47 -15.58 -7.52
N GLY A 446 -5.06 -14.39 -7.18
CA GLY A 446 -5.92 -13.30 -6.76
C GLY A 446 -5.76 -12.09 -7.68
N GLY A 447 -6.42 -11.01 -7.30
CA GLY A 447 -6.28 -9.71 -7.92
C GLY A 447 -5.36 -8.80 -7.12
N ASP A 448 -5.94 -7.77 -6.55
CA ASP A 448 -5.25 -6.72 -5.81
C ASP A 448 -4.65 -7.23 -4.48
N MET A 449 -3.37 -7.55 -4.52
CA MET A 449 -2.54 -7.97 -3.38
C MET A 449 -1.16 -7.33 -3.48
N LEU A 450 -0.59 -6.96 -2.35
CA LEU A 450 0.82 -6.56 -2.27
C LEU A 450 1.69 -7.81 -2.27
N ARG A 451 2.41 -8.05 -3.36
CA ARG A 451 3.22 -9.25 -3.57
C ARG A 451 4.68 -9.01 -3.23
N ILE A 452 5.29 -9.97 -2.55
CA ILE A 452 6.71 -9.94 -2.24
C ILE A 452 7.34 -11.30 -2.51
N ASN A 453 8.51 -11.30 -3.16
CA ASN A 453 9.40 -12.46 -3.15
C ASN A 453 10.36 -12.34 -1.96
N MET A 454 10.12 -13.13 -0.94
CA MET A 454 10.89 -13.13 0.30
C MET A 454 12.33 -13.64 0.13
N ALA A 455 12.67 -14.26 -1.00
CA ALA A 455 14.04 -14.67 -1.31
C ALA A 455 14.94 -13.49 -1.72
N VAL A 456 14.36 -12.37 -2.15
CA VAL A 456 15.14 -11.16 -2.50
C VAL A 456 15.76 -10.57 -1.24
N PRO A 457 17.10 -10.35 -1.21
CA PRO A 457 17.75 -9.72 -0.08
C PRO A 457 17.29 -8.27 0.13
N LEU A 458 17.21 -7.83 1.38
CA LEU A 458 16.94 -6.44 1.68
C LEU A 458 18.09 -5.53 1.25
N THR A 459 17.77 -4.30 0.90
CA THR A 459 18.73 -3.22 0.67
C THR A 459 18.94 -2.45 1.99
N PRO A 460 20.15 -2.45 2.55
CA PRO A 460 20.43 -1.67 3.75
C PRO A 460 20.09 -0.18 3.56
N ARG A 461 19.44 0.44 4.55
CA ARG A 461 19.06 1.87 4.49
C ARG A 461 20.24 2.83 4.33
N ASN A 462 21.43 2.42 4.77
CA ASN A 462 22.67 3.18 4.59
C ASN A 462 23.44 2.79 3.32
N HIS A 463 22.88 1.96 2.44
CA HIS A 463 23.52 1.62 1.16
C HIS A 463 23.57 2.88 0.27
N PRO A 464 24.72 3.19 -0.38
CA PRO A 464 24.86 4.41 -1.19
C PRO A 464 23.85 4.55 -2.34
N GLN A 465 23.31 3.43 -2.82
CA GLN A 465 22.33 3.36 -3.91
C GLN A 465 20.92 3.03 -3.39
N PHE A 466 20.68 3.13 -2.08
CA PHE A 466 19.31 3.02 -1.56
C PHE A 466 18.45 4.16 -2.14
N SER A 467 17.24 3.82 -2.57
CA SER A 467 16.32 4.80 -3.18
C SER A 467 14.88 4.50 -2.76
N THR A 468 14.11 5.55 -2.60
CA THR A 468 12.65 5.50 -2.40
C THR A 468 11.90 5.10 -3.68
N ASN A 469 12.58 5.12 -4.83
CA ASN A 469 11.99 4.71 -6.12
C ASN A 469 11.97 3.18 -6.34
N GLY A 470 12.14 2.41 -5.28
CA GLY A 470 11.92 0.98 -5.24
C GLY A 470 12.50 0.19 -6.42
N LEU A 471 11.71 -0.71 -6.97
CA LEU A 471 12.11 -1.60 -8.06
C LEU A 471 12.47 -0.86 -9.37
N VAL A 472 11.91 0.34 -9.59
CA VAL A 472 12.27 1.18 -10.76
C VAL A 472 13.75 1.56 -10.68
N GLN A 473 14.24 1.98 -9.50
CA GLN A 473 15.66 2.27 -9.32
C GLN A 473 16.55 1.04 -9.55
N ALA A 474 16.12 -0.13 -9.10
CA ALA A 474 16.85 -1.37 -9.37
C ALA A 474 16.93 -1.66 -10.88
N ALA A 475 15.86 -1.41 -11.62
CA ALA A 475 15.85 -1.55 -13.08
C ALA A 475 16.82 -0.56 -13.75
N VAL A 476 16.82 0.70 -13.32
CA VAL A 476 17.76 1.72 -13.82
C VAL A 476 19.21 1.29 -13.57
N LEU A 477 19.54 0.85 -12.36
CA LEU A 477 20.88 0.35 -12.05
C LEU A 477 21.25 -0.86 -12.90
N GLY A 478 20.33 -1.80 -13.10
CA GLY A 478 20.52 -2.97 -13.93
C GLY A 478 20.73 -2.66 -15.43
N LEU A 479 20.29 -1.49 -15.90
CA LEU A 479 20.47 -1.02 -17.28
C LEU A 479 21.74 -0.18 -17.45
N THR A 480 22.06 0.66 -16.48
CA THR A 480 23.05 1.74 -16.65
C THR A 480 24.36 1.50 -15.89
N ASP A 481 24.33 0.74 -14.79
CA ASP A 481 25.52 0.54 -13.96
C ASP A 481 26.28 -0.73 -14.39
N PRO A 482 27.56 -0.60 -14.85
CA PRO A 482 28.39 -1.74 -15.24
C PRO A 482 28.53 -2.82 -14.16
N ALA A 483 28.42 -2.47 -12.89
CA ALA A 483 28.46 -3.43 -11.78
C ALA A 483 27.32 -4.47 -11.87
N TYR A 484 26.19 -4.12 -12.49
CA TYR A 484 25.00 -4.97 -12.56
C TYR A 484 24.62 -5.41 -13.98
N ASN A 485 25.00 -4.68 -15.02
CA ASN A 485 24.55 -4.96 -16.39
C ASN A 485 25.52 -5.80 -17.24
N THR A 486 26.76 -5.99 -16.80
CA THR A 486 27.78 -6.73 -17.56
C THR A 486 27.71 -8.24 -17.40
N ASN A 487 27.02 -8.73 -16.35
CA ASN A 487 26.89 -10.15 -16.05
C ASN A 487 25.49 -10.64 -16.44
N ALA A 488 25.42 -11.64 -17.34
CA ALA A 488 24.17 -12.27 -17.74
C ALA A 488 23.55 -13.18 -16.66
N ASN A 489 24.34 -13.61 -15.67
CA ASN A 489 23.84 -14.41 -14.56
C ASN A 489 22.96 -13.56 -13.62
N LEU A 490 22.04 -14.25 -12.96
CA LEU A 490 21.23 -13.63 -11.93
C LEU A 490 22.10 -13.07 -10.80
N GLN A 491 21.91 -11.82 -10.44
CA GLN A 491 22.57 -11.16 -9.34
C GLN A 491 21.62 -10.22 -8.64
N TRP A 492 21.86 -9.99 -7.34
CA TRP A 492 21.15 -8.99 -6.59
C TRP A 492 21.52 -7.57 -7.06
N ILE A 493 20.52 -6.72 -7.14
CA ILE A 493 20.65 -5.30 -7.46
C ILE A 493 20.00 -4.52 -6.30
N PRO A 494 20.60 -3.44 -5.78
CA PRO A 494 19.99 -2.63 -4.75
C PRO A 494 18.58 -2.18 -5.14
N ASN A 495 17.67 -2.14 -4.15
CA ASN A 495 16.24 -1.81 -4.28
C ASN A 495 15.37 -2.85 -4.98
N MET A 496 15.84 -4.05 -5.25
CA MET A 496 14.97 -5.15 -5.71
C MET A 496 13.93 -5.56 -4.65
N ASP A 497 14.14 -5.21 -3.39
CA ASP A 497 13.24 -5.40 -2.25
C ASP A 497 12.23 -4.25 -2.08
N GLY A 498 12.19 -3.30 -3.00
CA GLY A 498 11.27 -2.17 -2.99
C GLY A 498 10.04 -2.37 -3.86
N PHE A 499 9.03 -1.52 -3.67
CA PHE A 499 7.76 -1.57 -4.38
C PHE A 499 7.96 -1.61 -5.92
N PRO A 500 7.22 -2.47 -6.65
CA PRO A 500 6.13 -3.36 -6.24
C PRO A 500 6.54 -4.77 -5.78
N ASN A 501 7.79 -5.02 -5.40
CA ASN A 501 8.21 -6.25 -4.74
C ASN A 501 8.15 -6.09 -3.21
N GLY A 502 6.96 -6.16 -2.65
CA GLY A 502 6.64 -5.65 -1.33
C GLY A 502 6.49 -4.12 -1.33
N ARG A 503 6.39 -3.53 -0.16
CA ARG A 503 6.35 -2.08 0.06
C ARG A 503 7.08 -1.75 1.36
N ARG A 504 8.18 -1.01 1.26
CA ARG A 504 8.91 -0.47 2.42
C ARG A 504 8.24 0.81 2.88
N LEU A 505 8.50 1.25 4.11
CA LEU A 505 7.96 2.52 4.62
C LEU A 505 8.46 3.73 3.83
N GLU A 506 9.65 3.63 3.26
CA GLU A 506 10.32 4.69 2.51
C GLU A 506 9.98 4.70 1.01
N ASP A 507 9.25 3.70 0.51
CA ASP A 507 8.92 3.63 -0.92
C ASP A 507 7.90 4.71 -1.29
N ASP A 508 8.27 5.56 -2.24
CA ASP A 508 7.40 6.56 -2.84
C ASP A 508 6.48 5.88 -3.88
N VAL A 509 5.42 5.28 -3.35
CA VAL A 509 4.49 4.49 -4.19
C VAL A 509 3.73 5.37 -5.17
N THR A 510 3.43 6.61 -4.81
CA THR A 510 2.78 7.58 -5.69
C THR A 510 3.62 7.82 -6.93
N ARG A 511 4.90 8.08 -6.73
CA ARG A 511 5.87 8.24 -7.82
C ARG A 511 5.95 7.00 -8.69
N ILE A 512 6.19 5.83 -8.07
CA ILE A 512 6.42 4.59 -8.80
C ILE A 512 5.20 4.22 -9.65
N GLU A 513 3.99 4.41 -9.11
CA GLU A 513 2.76 4.14 -9.86
C GLU A 513 2.52 5.14 -10.99
N LEU A 514 2.78 6.42 -10.78
CA LEU A 514 2.73 7.42 -11.85
C LEU A 514 3.75 7.14 -12.94
N GLU A 515 4.98 6.75 -12.59
CA GLU A 515 6.00 6.31 -13.54
C GLU A 515 5.53 5.10 -14.36
N ALA A 516 4.87 4.12 -13.71
CA ALA A 516 4.30 2.97 -14.40
C ALA A 516 3.16 3.37 -15.34
N VAL A 517 2.24 4.23 -14.91
CA VAL A 517 1.17 4.78 -15.73
C VAL A 517 1.75 5.58 -16.91
N GLY A 518 2.82 6.32 -16.70
CA GLY A 518 3.58 7.02 -17.74
C GLY A 518 4.32 6.08 -18.72
N GLY A 519 4.49 4.80 -18.36
CA GLY A 519 5.13 3.78 -19.22
C GLY A 519 6.63 3.64 -19.02
N ILE A 520 7.20 4.16 -17.93
CA ILE A 520 8.65 4.10 -17.70
C ILE A 520 9.16 2.66 -17.54
N VAL A 521 8.31 1.76 -17.04
CA VAL A 521 8.67 0.33 -16.91
C VAL A 521 8.84 -0.29 -18.29
N LEU A 522 7.98 -0.01 -19.26
CA LEU A 522 8.12 -0.44 -20.65
C LEU A 522 9.37 0.17 -21.29
N ALA A 523 9.66 1.44 -21.03
CA ALA A 523 10.87 2.09 -21.50
C ALA A 523 12.13 1.43 -20.92
N ALA A 524 12.13 1.13 -19.62
CA ALA A 524 13.22 0.43 -18.95
C ALA A 524 13.44 -0.99 -19.51
N LEU A 525 12.39 -1.65 -19.98
CA LEU A 525 12.48 -2.95 -20.64
C LEU A 525 12.92 -2.85 -22.13
N GLY A 526 13.09 -1.64 -22.67
CA GLY A 526 13.43 -1.40 -24.06
C GLY A 526 12.28 -1.71 -25.03
N LEU A 527 11.05 -1.76 -24.55
CA LEU A 527 9.86 -1.99 -25.36
C LEU A 527 9.23 -0.69 -25.85
N TRP A 528 9.65 0.40 -25.27
CA TRP A 528 9.08 1.69 -25.52
C TRP A 528 10.12 2.79 -25.45
N TYR A 529 10.00 3.76 -26.31
CA TYR A 529 10.82 4.96 -26.32
C TYR A 529 9.91 6.18 -26.14
N ASP A 530 10.28 7.02 -25.21
CA ASP A 530 9.71 8.35 -25.02
C ASP A 530 10.83 9.38 -25.24
N ASP A 531 10.49 10.55 -25.68
CA ASP A 531 11.36 11.72 -25.70
C ASP A 531 11.53 12.37 -24.30
N PHE A 532 10.98 11.72 -23.27
CA PHE A 532 11.25 12.04 -21.87
C PHE A 532 12.75 11.85 -21.57
N ASP A 533 13.39 12.91 -21.12
CA ASP A 533 14.85 12.95 -20.97
C ASP A 533 15.38 12.21 -19.72
N GLY A 534 14.51 11.65 -18.92
CA GLY A 534 14.85 10.91 -17.68
C GLY A 534 15.43 11.76 -16.56
N VAL A 535 15.50 13.08 -16.72
CA VAL A 535 16.19 13.97 -15.78
C VAL A 535 15.27 14.51 -14.70
N ASN A 536 13.97 14.59 -14.96
CA ASN A 536 12.99 15.05 -13.98
C ASN A 536 11.80 14.11 -13.91
N PRO A 537 11.92 13.03 -13.18
CA PRO A 537 10.72 12.30 -12.76
C PRO A 537 9.85 13.22 -11.89
N VAL A 538 8.56 13.08 -12.03
CA VAL A 538 7.52 13.85 -11.29
C VAL A 538 7.68 13.83 -9.76
N SER A 539 8.45 12.96 -9.28
CA SER A 539 8.42 12.45 -7.93
C SER A 539 8.80 13.36 -6.80
N GLN A 540 9.70 14.30 -7.04
CA GLN A 540 10.13 15.18 -5.95
C GLN A 540 9.07 16.24 -5.65
N ASP A 541 8.11 16.38 -6.54
CA ASP A 541 7.07 17.40 -6.44
C ASP A 541 5.76 16.84 -5.84
N LEU A 542 5.71 15.53 -5.60
CA LEU A 542 4.53 14.86 -5.04
C LEU A 542 4.66 14.51 -3.54
N VAL A 543 5.82 14.75 -2.95
CA VAL A 543 6.11 14.45 -1.54
C VAL A 543 6.00 15.68 -0.66
#